data_41604177db1973ddb9a29579f9b3937a
#
_entry.id   41604177db1973ddb9a29579f9b3937a
#
_cell.length_a   1.000
_cell.length_b   1.000
_cell.length_c   1.000
_cell.angle_alpha   90.00
_cell.angle_beta   90.00
_cell.angle_gamma   90.00
#
_symmetry.space_group_name_H-M   'P 1'
#
loop_
_entity.id
_entity.type
_entity.pdbx_description
1 polymer ?
#
loop_
_entity_poly.entity_id
_entity_poly.type
_entity_poly.pdbx_seq_one_letter_code
_entity_poly.pdbx_strand_id
1 'polypeptide(L)'
;MKILSNFRNSESDPYLLFIKEKYGNKPFTFWYDKLPENIKQLKSNPYNFLFLHEPNEFFGLHTNALKIGSNFTAVLTWNDLLLNQLDNAVNFTYSGQTLDNDYIDNTQHKEFNVSFLCGTKTLVEGHTLRHNVYELKDKITIPKKWYYVLEDYDSETNTRPGYTEYSKDLSHIPIGVDPISYGRRVLFDNSMFNVVIENVKYNNWYNKIGDNFATKTIPIYWGCPNISEFGYDERGII
;
A
#
# COMPACT_ATOMS: atom_id res chain seq x y z
N MET A 1 14.34 10.38 -17.54
CA MET A 1 13.02 10.03 -16.99
C MET A 1 12.52 11.14 -16.07
N LYS A 2 11.23 11.41 -16.08
CA LYS A 2 10.56 12.31 -15.14
C LYS A 2 9.48 11.51 -14.40
N ILE A 3 9.45 11.62 -13.07
CA ILE A 3 8.39 11.02 -12.25
C ILE A 3 7.54 12.15 -11.66
N LEU A 4 6.23 12.04 -11.80
CA LEU A 4 5.24 12.97 -11.25
C LEU A 4 4.26 12.16 -10.40
N SER A 5 4.12 12.51 -9.13
CA SER A 5 3.29 11.78 -8.17
C SER A 5 2.47 12.74 -7.31
N ASN A 6 1.34 12.25 -6.81
CA ASN A 6 0.58 12.92 -5.75
C ASN A 6 1.15 12.63 -4.35
N PHE A 7 2.02 11.64 -4.23
CA PHE A 7 2.66 11.32 -2.95
C PHE A 7 3.85 12.24 -2.68
N ARG A 8 3.94 12.77 -1.46
CA ARG A 8 5.03 13.70 -1.06
C ARG A 8 6.40 13.03 -1.08
N ASN A 9 6.47 11.73 -0.80
CA ASN A 9 7.73 10.96 -0.70
C ASN A 9 7.94 9.99 -1.87
N SER A 10 7.54 10.37 -3.10
CA SER A 10 7.77 9.54 -4.28
C SER A 10 9.26 9.22 -4.54
N GLU A 11 10.17 9.97 -3.95
CA GLU A 11 11.61 9.73 -4.08
C GLU A 11 12.11 8.53 -3.25
N SER A 12 11.37 8.12 -2.22
CA SER A 12 11.70 6.98 -1.36
C SER A 12 10.84 5.72 -1.63
N ASP A 13 9.88 5.80 -2.54
CA ASP A 13 9.08 4.64 -2.93
C ASP A 13 9.96 3.59 -3.63
N PRO A 14 10.06 2.35 -3.11
CA PRO A 14 10.95 1.32 -3.64
C PRO A 14 10.68 1.00 -5.11
N TYR A 15 9.42 1.04 -5.55
CA TYR A 15 9.06 0.78 -6.93
C TYR A 15 9.52 1.91 -7.85
N LEU A 16 9.34 3.16 -7.43
CA LEU A 16 9.81 4.32 -8.20
C LEU A 16 11.33 4.41 -8.23
N LEU A 17 12.01 4.01 -7.15
CA LEU A 17 13.47 3.89 -7.13
C LEU A 17 13.94 2.82 -8.11
N PHE A 18 13.32 1.65 -8.13
CA PHE A 18 13.62 0.59 -9.10
C PHE A 18 13.42 1.07 -10.55
N ILE A 19 12.30 1.74 -10.85
CA ILE A 19 12.06 2.31 -12.19
C ILE A 19 13.13 3.34 -12.54
N LYS A 20 13.49 4.21 -11.60
CA LYS A 20 14.50 5.25 -11.79
C LYS A 20 15.88 4.65 -12.04
N GLU A 21 16.27 3.64 -11.29
CA GLU A 21 17.53 2.94 -11.44
C GLU A 21 17.61 2.24 -12.80
N LYS A 22 16.59 1.47 -13.14
CA LYS A 22 16.58 0.63 -14.35
C LYS A 22 16.35 1.41 -15.64
N TYR A 23 15.56 2.48 -15.60
CA TYR A 23 15.07 3.19 -16.79
C TYR A 23 15.35 4.70 -16.76
N GLY A 24 16.08 5.22 -15.77
CA GLY A 24 16.26 6.66 -15.56
C GLY A 24 16.90 7.42 -16.72
N ASN A 25 17.63 6.72 -17.59
CA ASN A 25 18.23 7.27 -18.81
C ASN A 25 17.29 7.30 -20.02
N LYS A 26 16.07 6.77 -19.91
CA LYS A 26 15.09 6.74 -21.01
C LYS A 26 14.23 8.01 -21.03
N PRO A 27 13.85 8.50 -22.23
CA PRO A 27 13.06 9.71 -22.38
C PRO A 27 11.56 9.46 -22.18
N PHE A 28 11.09 9.17 -20.96
CA PHE A 28 9.67 9.03 -20.64
C PHE A 28 9.27 9.81 -19.40
N THR A 29 7.96 10.07 -19.26
CA THR A 29 7.35 10.59 -18.04
C THR A 29 6.46 9.50 -17.42
N PHE A 30 6.63 9.26 -16.13
CA PHE A 30 5.83 8.35 -15.34
C PHE A 30 4.93 9.17 -14.38
N TRP A 31 3.62 8.99 -14.53
CA TRP A 31 2.59 9.65 -13.76
C TRP A 31 2.03 8.66 -12.75
N TYR A 32 2.39 8.81 -11.49
CA TYR A 32 1.99 7.90 -10.41
C TYR A 32 0.88 8.52 -9.57
N ASP A 33 -0.33 7.94 -9.68
CA ASP A 33 -1.56 8.48 -9.08
C ASP A 33 -1.69 10.00 -9.25
N LYS A 34 -1.35 10.47 -10.44
CA LYS A 34 -1.38 11.88 -10.81
C LYS A 34 -1.76 12.04 -12.27
N LEU A 35 -2.67 12.96 -12.54
CA LEU A 35 -3.04 13.36 -13.89
C LEU A 35 -2.43 14.73 -14.24
N PRO A 36 -2.20 15.00 -15.52
CA PRO A 36 -1.77 16.32 -15.97
C PRO A 36 -2.89 17.35 -15.73
N GLU A 37 -2.53 18.53 -15.30
CA GLU A 37 -3.45 19.68 -15.20
C GLU A 37 -3.97 20.10 -16.57
N ASN A 38 -3.15 19.92 -17.59
CA ASN A 38 -3.49 20.18 -18.97
C ASN A 38 -2.86 19.10 -19.86
N ILE A 39 -3.65 18.58 -20.81
CA ILE A 39 -3.21 17.55 -21.76
C ILE A 39 -2.00 17.95 -22.60
N LYS A 40 -1.74 19.26 -22.75
CA LYS A 40 -0.54 19.75 -23.42
C LYS A 40 0.75 19.35 -22.71
N GLN A 41 0.70 19.04 -21.41
CA GLN A 41 1.86 18.57 -20.65
C GLN A 41 2.37 17.21 -21.16
N LEU A 42 1.49 16.36 -21.73
CA LEU A 42 1.86 15.09 -22.32
C LEU A 42 2.69 15.26 -23.61
N LYS A 43 2.58 16.41 -24.29
CA LYS A 43 3.33 16.69 -25.53
C LYS A 43 4.81 16.96 -25.29
N SER A 44 5.21 17.22 -24.05
CA SER A 44 6.61 17.52 -23.70
C SER A 44 7.51 16.27 -23.73
N ASN A 45 6.92 15.08 -23.72
CA ASN A 45 7.62 13.81 -23.80
C ASN A 45 6.84 12.85 -24.71
N PRO A 46 7.50 12.14 -25.66
CA PRO A 46 6.80 11.20 -26.55
C PRO A 46 6.20 9.99 -25.81
N TYR A 47 6.75 9.62 -24.66
CA TYR A 47 6.30 8.46 -23.89
C TYR A 47 5.82 8.91 -22.51
N ASN A 48 4.52 8.70 -22.27
CA ASN A 48 3.87 9.01 -20.99
C ASN A 48 3.16 7.76 -20.50
N PHE A 49 3.53 7.29 -19.30
CA PHE A 49 2.91 6.16 -18.65
C PHE A 49 2.13 6.67 -17.44
N LEU A 50 0.85 6.31 -17.37
CA LEU A 50 0.01 6.58 -16.21
C LEU A 50 -0.07 5.31 -15.37
N PHE A 51 0.23 5.40 -14.09
CA PHE A 51 0.02 4.34 -13.13
C PHE A 51 -1.02 4.79 -12.09
N LEU A 52 -2.14 4.08 -12.05
CA LEU A 52 -3.23 4.31 -11.10
C LEU A 52 -3.25 3.14 -10.12
N HIS A 53 -2.62 3.35 -8.98
CA HIS A 53 -2.49 2.37 -7.92
C HIS A 53 -3.58 2.53 -6.86
N GLU A 54 -3.80 3.76 -6.38
CA GLU A 54 -4.76 4.02 -5.32
C GLU A 54 -6.21 3.93 -5.83
N PRO A 55 -7.15 3.47 -4.98
CA PRO A 55 -8.56 3.51 -5.29
C PRO A 55 -9.07 4.90 -5.64
N ASN A 56 -10.12 4.95 -6.48
CA ASN A 56 -10.69 6.22 -6.95
C ASN A 56 -11.16 7.13 -5.81
N GLU A 57 -11.57 6.56 -4.69
CA GLU A 57 -12.06 7.25 -3.50
C GLU A 57 -11.02 8.19 -2.87
N PHE A 58 -9.72 7.94 -3.09
CA PHE A 58 -8.66 8.79 -2.53
C PHE A 58 -8.44 10.07 -3.34
N PHE A 59 -8.44 9.97 -4.67
CA PHE A 59 -8.03 11.10 -5.52
C PHE A 59 -9.00 11.38 -6.66
N GLY A 60 -10.05 10.58 -6.88
CA GLY A 60 -11.00 10.73 -7.98
C GLY A 60 -10.38 10.59 -9.38
N LEU A 61 -9.25 9.92 -9.51
CA LEU A 61 -8.45 9.92 -10.73
C LEU A 61 -9.00 9.02 -11.82
N HIS A 62 -9.62 7.89 -11.46
CA HIS A 62 -10.06 6.88 -12.44
C HIS A 62 -11.12 7.43 -13.40
N THR A 63 -12.09 8.21 -12.88
CA THR A 63 -13.12 8.86 -13.70
C THR A 63 -12.52 9.85 -14.71
N ASN A 64 -11.49 10.58 -14.30
CA ASN A 64 -10.81 11.51 -15.18
C ASN A 64 -9.86 10.79 -16.15
N ALA A 65 -9.23 9.70 -15.71
CA ALA A 65 -8.40 8.87 -16.59
C ALA A 65 -9.19 8.27 -17.76
N LEU A 66 -10.46 7.92 -17.58
CA LEU A 66 -11.33 7.50 -18.70
C LEU A 66 -11.40 8.54 -19.82
N LYS A 67 -11.37 9.82 -19.48
CA LYS A 67 -11.49 10.90 -20.48
C LYS A 67 -10.20 11.18 -21.23
N ILE A 68 -9.05 10.97 -20.61
CA ILE A 68 -7.76 11.38 -21.16
C ILE A 68 -6.76 10.23 -21.33
N GLY A 69 -7.11 9.04 -20.84
CA GLY A 69 -6.21 7.88 -20.79
C GLY A 69 -5.64 7.47 -22.15
N SER A 70 -6.43 7.60 -23.21
CA SER A 70 -5.99 7.33 -24.59
C SER A 70 -4.83 8.22 -25.07
N ASN A 71 -4.53 9.31 -24.37
CA ASN A 71 -3.39 10.18 -24.71
C ASN A 71 -2.07 9.74 -24.05
N PHE A 72 -2.11 8.73 -23.19
CA PHE A 72 -0.91 8.12 -22.62
C PHE A 72 -0.41 6.99 -23.53
N THR A 73 0.85 6.66 -23.39
CA THR A 73 1.45 5.50 -24.06
C THR A 73 0.84 4.20 -23.53
N ALA A 74 0.66 4.12 -22.22
CA ALA A 74 -0.11 3.08 -21.56
C ALA A 74 -0.66 3.59 -20.23
N VAL A 75 -1.77 3.00 -19.78
CA VAL A 75 -2.38 3.18 -18.48
C VAL A 75 -2.25 1.88 -17.70
N LEU A 76 -1.38 1.88 -16.71
CA LEU A 76 -1.17 0.74 -15.81
C LEU A 76 -2.19 0.85 -14.68
N THR A 77 -3.08 -0.12 -14.57
CA THR A 77 -4.17 -0.06 -13.60
C THR A 77 -4.70 -1.46 -13.28
N TRP A 78 -5.29 -1.59 -12.13
CA TRP A 78 -6.03 -2.76 -11.66
C TRP A 78 -7.54 -2.64 -11.91
N ASN A 79 -8.02 -1.45 -12.27
CA ASN A 79 -9.44 -1.12 -12.34
C ASN A 79 -10.09 -1.68 -13.60
N ASP A 80 -11.05 -2.61 -13.44
CA ASP A 80 -11.73 -3.29 -14.53
C ASP A 80 -12.43 -2.34 -15.51
N LEU A 81 -12.98 -1.21 -15.01
CA LEU A 81 -13.64 -0.24 -15.88
C LEU A 81 -12.65 0.40 -16.87
N LEU A 82 -11.47 0.78 -16.37
CA LEU A 82 -10.41 1.33 -17.22
C LEU A 82 -9.86 0.28 -18.18
N LEU A 83 -9.65 -0.94 -17.70
CA LEU A 83 -9.17 -2.07 -18.49
C LEU A 83 -10.12 -2.41 -19.65
N ASN A 84 -11.43 -2.29 -19.41
CA ASN A 84 -12.45 -2.58 -20.42
C ASN A 84 -12.71 -1.44 -21.41
N GLN A 85 -12.37 -0.20 -21.07
CA GLN A 85 -12.72 0.98 -21.88
C GLN A 85 -11.55 1.67 -22.55
N LEU A 86 -10.34 1.40 -22.16
CA LEU A 86 -9.13 1.99 -22.75
C LEU A 86 -8.30 0.91 -23.45
N ASP A 87 -8.13 1.01 -24.76
CA ASP A 87 -7.35 0.06 -25.58
C ASP A 87 -5.87 -0.02 -25.15
N ASN A 88 -5.36 1.03 -24.51
CA ASN A 88 -3.99 1.13 -24.01
C ASN A 88 -3.88 0.88 -22.50
N ALA A 89 -4.94 0.41 -21.85
CA ALA A 89 -4.88 -0.01 -20.46
C ALA A 89 -4.22 -1.39 -20.32
N VAL A 90 -3.39 -1.53 -19.32
CA VAL A 90 -2.68 -2.76 -19.00
C VAL A 90 -2.96 -3.12 -17.55
N ASN A 91 -3.40 -4.37 -17.33
CA ASN A 91 -3.62 -4.85 -15.97
C ASN A 91 -2.28 -4.88 -15.22
N PHE A 92 -2.23 -4.09 -14.19
CA PHE A 92 -1.06 -3.97 -13.34
C PHE A 92 -1.48 -3.73 -11.90
N THR A 93 -1.24 -4.74 -11.08
CA THR A 93 -1.44 -4.67 -9.64
C THR A 93 -0.07 -4.66 -8.97
N TYR A 94 0.11 -3.74 -8.06
CA TYR A 94 1.31 -3.66 -7.24
C TYR A 94 0.92 -3.83 -5.78
N SER A 95 1.43 -4.89 -5.18
CA SER A 95 1.49 -5.01 -3.73
C SER A 95 2.94 -5.19 -3.36
N GLY A 96 3.51 -4.18 -2.76
CA GLY A 96 4.88 -4.25 -2.27
C GLY A 96 4.96 -5.00 -0.94
N GLN A 97 5.97 -5.84 -0.80
CA GLN A 97 6.51 -6.15 0.50
C GLN A 97 7.07 -4.85 1.09
N THR A 98 6.60 -4.46 2.27
CA THR A 98 7.06 -3.23 2.94
C THR A 98 8.16 -3.49 3.97
N LEU A 99 8.35 -4.74 4.35
CA LEU A 99 9.39 -5.18 5.28
C LEU A 99 10.68 -5.53 4.54
N ASP A 100 11.81 -5.24 5.16
CA ASP A 100 13.12 -5.59 4.59
C ASP A 100 13.42 -7.10 4.71
N ASN A 101 14.26 -7.60 3.80
CA ASN A 101 14.58 -9.02 3.72
C ASN A 101 15.31 -9.51 4.97
N ASP A 102 16.19 -8.72 5.56
CA ASP A 102 16.93 -9.11 6.77
C ASP A 102 15.97 -9.39 7.94
N TYR A 103 14.90 -8.57 8.06
CA TYR A 103 13.87 -8.81 9.03
C TYR A 103 13.08 -10.09 8.74
N ILE A 104 12.66 -10.27 7.49
CA ILE A 104 11.88 -11.44 7.06
C ILE A 104 12.63 -12.75 7.30
N ASP A 105 13.91 -12.80 6.95
CA ASP A 105 14.73 -13.99 7.10
C ASP A 105 14.94 -14.38 8.58
N ASN A 106 14.90 -13.41 9.48
CA ASN A 106 15.08 -13.62 10.92
C ASN A 106 13.76 -13.84 11.69
N THR A 107 12.59 -13.58 11.09
CA THR A 107 11.28 -13.75 11.74
C THR A 107 10.80 -15.20 11.64
N GLN A 108 11.33 -16.08 12.48
CA GLN A 108 11.07 -17.54 12.40
C GLN A 108 10.09 -18.07 13.44
N HIS A 109 10.09 -17.51 14.64
CA HIS A 109 9.28 -18.02 15.76
C HIS A 109 7.90 -17.38 15.78
N LYS A 110 6.84 -18.20 15.87
CA LYS A 110 5.44 -17.75 15.96
C LYS A 110 4.78 -18.30 17.21
N GLU A 111 4.10 -17.42 17.93
CA GLU A 111 3.30 -17.73 19.09
C GLU A 111 1.81 -17.65 18.73
N PHE A 112 0.99 -18.42 19.43
CA PHE A 112 -0.45 -18.39 19.24
C PHE A 112 -1.04 -17.08 19.77
N ASN A 113 -0.99 -16.06 18.94
CA ASN A 113 -1.63 -14.76 19.19
C ASN A 113 -2.07 -14.13 17.87
N VAL A 114 -2.92 -13.12 17.95
CA VAL A 114 -3.38 -12.33 16.82
C VAL A 114 -2.93 -10.88 16.97
N SER A 115 -2.39 -10.31 15.90
CA SER A 115 -2.05 -8.89 15.83
C SER A 115 -3.04 -8.11 14.95
N PHE A 116 -3.19 -6.82 15.24
CA PHE A 116 -4.04 -5.91 14.47
C PHE A 116 -3.59 -4.47 14.62
N LEU A 117 -3.72 -3.70 13.54
CA LEU A 117 -3.42 -2.29 13.50
C LEU A 117 -4.59 -1.49 12.94
N CYS A 118 -5.08 -0.52 13.71
CA CYS A 118 -6.07 0.46 13.27
C CYS A 118 -5.43 1.85 13.21
N GLY A 119 -5.57 2.54 12.07
CA GLY A 119 -5.21 3.96 11.94
C GLY A 119 -6.42 4.88 12.13
N THR A 120 -6.20 6.19 12.18
CA THR A 120 -7.25 7.21 12.40
C THR A 120 -8.12 7.49 11.20
N LYS A 121 -7.73 7.08 10.00
CA LYS A 121 -8.47 7.36 8.75
C LYS A 121 -9.86 6.72 8.74
N THR A 122 -10.83 7.45 8.16
CA THR A 122 -12.25 7.03 8.03
C THR A 122 -12.80 7.22 6.62
N LEU A 123 -11.93 7.39 5.62
CA LEU A 123 -12.32 7.83 4.27
C LEU A 123 -13.04 6.76 3.44
N VAL A 124 -12.78 5.49 3.70
CA VAL A 124 -13.24 4.36 2.88
C VAL A 124 -13.73 3.20 3.75
N GLU A 125 -14.41 2.24 3.14
CA GLU A 125 -15.05 1.11 3.81
C GLU A 125 -14.09 0.33 4.73
N GLY A 126 -12.90 0.02 4.24
CA GLY A 126 -11.89 -0.70 5.03
C GLY A 126 -11.40 0.08 6.24
N HIS A 127 -11.36 1.40 6.18
CA HIS A 127 -11.06 2.22 7.36
C HIS A 127 -12.13 2.06 8.43
N THR A 128 -13.40 2.20 8.03
CA THR A 128 -14.56 2.01 8.94
C THR A 128 -14.56 0.61 9.55
N LEU A 129 -14.29 -0.42 8.74
CA LEU A 129 -14.23 -1.80 9.23
C LEU A 129 -13.10 -1.99 10.25
N ARG A 130 -11.92 -1.36 10.04
CA ARG A 130 -10.83 -1.42 11.04
C ARG A 130 -11.23 -0.82 12.37
N HIS A 131 -11.94 0.32 12.39
CA HIS A 131 -12.46 0.89 13.63
C HIS A 131 -13.44 -0.05 14.32
N ASN A 132 -14.38 -0.63 13.56
CA ASN A 132 -15.35 -1.59 14.12
C ASN A 132 -14.66 -2.82 14.72
N VAL A 133 -13.63 -3.34 14.05
CA VAL A 133 -12.83 -4.48 14.56
C VAL A 133 -12.02 -4.06 15.77
N TYR A 134 -11.47 -2.85 15.80
CA TYR A 134 -10.72 -2.35 16.96
C TYR A 134 -11.59 -2.30 18.22
N GLU A 135 -12.83 -1.84 18.10
CA GLU A 135 -13.79 -1.77 19.23
C GLU A 135 -14.18 -3.15 19.79
N LEU A 136 -13.96 -4.21 19.01
CA LEU A 136 -14.22 -5.58 19.46
C LEU A 136 -13.08 -6.19 20.29
N LYS A 137 -12.02 -5.45 20.56
CA LYS A 137 -10.80 -5.94 21.23
C LYS A 137 -11.09 -6.71 22.54
N ASP A 138 -12.05 -6.25 23.34
CA ASP A 138 -12.37 -6.87 24.63
C ASP A 138 -13.19 -8.17 24.50
N LYS A 139 -13.75 -8.44 23.30
CA LYS A 139 -14.45 -9.70 22.99
C LYS A 139 -13.50 -10.79 22.51
N ILE A 140 -12.28 -10.46 22.16
CA ILE A 140 -11.27 -11.40 21.69
C ILE A 140 -10.56 -12.00 22.90
N THR A 141 -10.73 -13.30 23.08
CA THR A 141 -10.26 -14.03 24.27
C THR A 141 -8.88 -14.67 24.10
N ILE A 142 -8.38 -14.82 22.87
CA ILE A 142 -7.03 -15.31 22.62
C ILE A 142 -6.00 -14.22 22.86
N PRO A 143 -4.74 -14.57 23.13
CA PRO A 143 -3.65 -13.59 23.24
C PRO A 143 -3.62 -12.67 22.01
N LYS A 144 -3.51 -11.37 22.23
CA LYS A 144 -3.61 -10.39 21.17
C LYS A 144 -2.65 -9.22 21.33
N LYS A 145 -2.23 -8.66 20.18
CA LYS A 145 -1.47 -7.42 20.06
C LYS A 145 -2.31 -6.44 19.24
N TRP A 146 -2.97 -5.51 19.92
CA TRP A 146 -3.98 -4.63 19.33
C TRP A 146 -3.49 -3.18 19.38
N TYR A 147 -3.19 -2.60 18.22
CA TYR A 147 -2.56 -1.29 18.10
C TYR A 147 -3.51 -0.28 17.47
N TYR A 148 -3.42 0.94 17.98
CA TYR A 148 -4.07 2.11 17.39
C TYR A 148 -3.01 3.16 17.06
N VAL A 149 -2.99 3.64 15.82
CA VAL A 149 -2.09 4.71 15.39
C VAL A 149 -2.81 6.04 15.57
N LEU A 150 -2.30 6.88 16.45
CA LEU A 150 -2.70 8.29 16.48
C LEU A 150 -1.87 9.03 15.44
N GLU A 151 -2.53 9.55 14.41
CA GLU A 151 -1.91 10.46 13.46
C GLU A 151 -1.97 11.89 14.00
N ASP A 152 -1.02 12.30 14.81
CA ASP A 152 -0.68 13.70 14.90
C ASP A 152 0.29 14.01 13.76
N TYR A 153 -0.21 14.52 12.66
CA TYR A 153 0.62 14.98 11.55
C TYR A 153 1.19 16.35 11.91
N ASP A 154 2.46 16.40 12.27
CA ASP A 154 3.19 17.67 12.35
C ASP A 154 3.58 18.11 10.94
N SER A 155 2.89 19.13 10.45
CA SER A 155 3.12 19.71 9.13
C SER A 155 4.46 20.46 9.02
N GLU A 156 5.06 20.86 10.13
CA GLU A 156 6.32 21.62 10.15
C GLU A 156 7.53 20.69 10.07
N THR A 157 7.49 19.55 10.73
CA THR A 157 8.60 18.60 10.73
C THR A 157 8.49 17.53 9.67
N ASN A 158 7.34 17.43 8.96
CA ASN A 158 7.01 16.35 8.04
C ASN A 158 7.15 14.94 8.67
N THR A 159 7.11 14.87 9.99
CA THR A 159 7.15 13.63 10.74
C THR A 159 5.73 13.14 10.97
N ARG A 160 5.48 11.88 10.66
CA ARG A 160 4.33 11.16 11.19
C ARG A 160 4.74 10.65 12.56
N PRO A 161 4.13 11.12 13.65
CA PRO A 161 4.34 10.49 14.94
C PRO A 161 3.95 9.03 14.79
N GLY A 162 4.88 8.19 15.11
CA GLY A 162 4.71 6.76 15.02
C GLY A 162 3.62 6.27 15.96
N TYR A 163 3.38 5.02 15.93
CA TYR A 163 2.46 4.20 16.71
C TYR A 163 2.54 4.54 18.21
N THR A 164 1.49 5.09 18.78
CA THR A 164 1.52 5.73 20.11
C THR A 164 1.91 4.83 21.28
N GLU A 165 1.75 3.54 21.18
CA GLU A 165 2.22 2.61 22.21
C GLU A 165 3.67 2.17 22.04
N TYR A 166 4.24 2.32 20.83
CA TYR A 166 5.59 1.85 20.47
C TYR A 166 6.56 2.96 20.04
N SER A 167 6.08 4.16 19.79
CA SER A 167 6.88 5.22 19.16
C SER A 167 7.52 6.20 20.15
N LYS A 168 7.39 6.00 21.43
CA LYS A 168 8.01 6.92 22.40
C LYS A 168 9.54 6.93 22.35
N ASP A 169 10.14 5.93 21.71
CA ASP A 169 11.58 5.88 21.51
C ASP A 169 11.92 5.40 20.10
N LEU A 170 12.09 6.36 19.19
CA LEU A 170 12.56 6.11 17.83
C LEU A 170 14.09 5.99 17.74
N SER A 171 14.81 6.14 18.86
CA SER A 171 16.27 6.14 18.91
C SER A 171 16.90 4.80 18.49
N HIS A 172 16.12 3.73 18.55
CA HIS A 172 16.54 2.39 18.13
C HIS A 172 16.30 2.11 16.63
N ILE A 173 15.64 3.02 15.90
CA ILE A 173 15.46 2.86 14.46
C ILE A 173 16.77 3.19 13.76
N PRO A 174 17.34 2.27 12.96
CA PRO A 174 18.57 2.54 12.23
C PRO A 174 18.42 3.73 11.31
N ILE A 175 19.48 4.55 11.20
CA ILE A 175 19.50 5.69 10.28
C ILE A 175 19.29 5.18 8.86
N GLY A 176 18.33 5.79 8.14
CA GLY A 176 18.00 5.42 6.76
C GLY A 176 16.90 4.37 6.62
N VAL A 177 16.37 3.84 7.74
CA VAL A 177 15.21 2.94 7.71
C VAL A 177 13.93 3.77 7.81
N ASP A 178 12.95 3.46 6.96
CA ASP A 178 11.62 4.08 7.05
C ASP A 178 10.94 3.71 8.38
N PRO A 179 10.61 4.70 9.24
CA PRO A 179 9.98 4.45 10.52
C PRO A 179 8.64 3.70 10.43
N ILE A 180 7.91 3.86 9.31
CA ILE A 180 6.62 3.19 9.09
C ILE A 180 6.83 1.69 8.88
N SER A 181 7.78 1.33 8.03
CA SER A 181 8.12 -0.08 7.78
C SER A 181 8.66 -0.73 9.04
N TYR A 182 9.52 -0.04 9.78
CA TYR A 182 10.06 -0.53 11.04
C TYR A 182 8.95 -0.74 12.09
N GLY A 183 8.06 0.23 12.26
CA GLY A 183 6.95 0.13 13.20
C GLY A 183 5.97 -1.00 12.87
N ARG A 184 5.83 -1.39 11.60
CA ARG A 184 4.99 -2.54 11.20
C ARG A 184 5.52 -3.89 11.68
N ARG A 185 6.81 -4.02 11.95
CA ARG A 185 7.40 -5.29 12.43
C ARG A 185 6.68 -5.84 13.65
N VAL A 186 6.19 -4.97 14.56
CA VAL A 186 5.45 -5.38 15.75
C VAL A 186 4.22 -6.25 15.46
N LEU A 187 3.62 -6.12 14.26
CA LEU A 187 2.49 -6.93 13.84
C LEU A 187 2.89 -8.36 13.53
N PHE A 188 4.14 -8.55 13.13
CA PHE A 188 4.65 -9.82 12.62
C PHE A 188 5.62 -10.50 13.60
N ASP A 189 6.21 -9.70 14.51
CA ASP A 189 7.07 -10.25 15.56
C ASP A 189 6.30 -11.30 16.36
N ASN A 190 6.72 -12.55 16.25
CA ASN A 190 6.15 -13.71 16.91
C ASN A 190 4.61 -13.86 16.84
N SER A 191 3.89 -13.13 15.99
CA SER A 191 2.45 -13.29 15.83
C SER A 191 2.13 -14.38 14.79
N MET A 192 1.33 -15.37 15.19
CA MET A 192 0.87 -16.42 14.30
C MET A 192 -0.20 -15.92 13.33
N PHE A 193 -1.07 -15.02 13.80
CA PHE A 193 -2.15 -14.44 13.02
C PHE A 193 -2.05 -12.92 12.97
N ASN A 194 -2.49 -12.34 11.85
CA ASN A 194 -2.66 -10.89 11.73
C ASN A 194 -3.97 -10.57 11.02
N VAL A 195 -4.74 -9.65 11.58
CA VAL A 195 -5.96 -9.15 10.90
C VAL A 195 -5.55 -8.13 9.85
N VAL A 196 -5.84 -8.43 8.60
CA VAL A 196 -5.51 -7.63 7.43
C VAL A 196 -6.77 -7.14 6.76
N ILE A 197 -7.03 -5.85 6.87
CA ILE A 197 -8.16 -5.20 6.22
C ILE A 197 -7.61 -4.21 5.20
N GLU A 198 -7.90 -4.43 3.94
CA GLU A 198 -7.54 -3.51 2.87
C GLU A 198 -8.36 -2.21 2.95
N ASN A 199 -8.00 -1.19 2.18
CA ASN A 199 -8.75 0.06 2.18
C ASN A 199 -10.13 -0.10 1.53
N VAL A 200 -10.19 -0.91 0.47
CA VAL A 200 -11.41 -1.21 -0.30
C VAL A 200 -11.44 -2.69 -0.66
N LYS A 201 -12.61 -3.18 -1.05
CA LYS A 201 -12.81 -4.56 -1.49
C LYS A 201 -13.09 -4.58 -3.00
N TYR A 202 -12.02 -4.52 -3.80
CA TYR A 202 -12.09 -4.58 -5.26
C TYR A 202 -11.29 -5.75 -5.81
N ASN A 203 -11.76 -6.30 -6.93
CA ASN A 203 -10.95 -7.24 -7.71
C ASN A 203 -9.65 -6.58 -8.14
N ASN A 204 -8.60 -7.36 -8.24
CA ASN A 204 -7.29 -6.97 -8.72
C ASN A 204 -6.57 -5.91 -7.84
N TRP A 205 -7.13 -5.53 -6.68
CA TRP A 205 -6.50 -4.55 -5.80
C TRP A 205 -6.23 -5.10 -4.40
N TYR A 206 -4.97 -5.07 -4.00
CA TYR A 206 -4.48 -5.42 -2.66
C TYR A 206 -3.17 -4.67 -2.36
N ASN A 207 -2.87 -4.44 -1.10
CA ASN A 207 -1.69 -3.66 -0.70
C ASN A 207 -1.01 -4.16 0.58
N LYS A 208 -1.70 -4.90 1.45
CA LYS A 208 -1.22 -5.19 2.81
C LYS A 208 -0.89 -6.64 3.08
N ILE A 209 -1.44 -7.55 2.29
CA ILE A 209 -1.35 -8.99 2.56
C ILE A 209 0.07 -9.57 2.34
N GLY A 210 0.88 -8.93 1.50
CA GLY A 210 2.21 -9.43 1.12
C GLY A 210 3.14 -9.67 2.32
N ASP A 211 3.19 -8.73 3.26
CA ASP A 211 4.03 -8.84 4.46
C ASP A 211 3.68 -10.05 5.33
N ASN A 212 2.40 -10.45 5.35
CA ASN A 212 1.96 -11.62 6.10
C ASN A 212 2.59 -12.91 5.56
N PHE A 213 2.54 -13.11 4.25
CA PHE A 213 3.14 -14.30 3.62
C PHE A 213 4.67 -14.28 3.74
N ALA A 214 5.28 -13.13 3.53
CA ALA A 214 6.72 -12.96 3.67
C ALA A 214 7.21 -13.34 5.09
N THR A 215 6.46 -12.99 6.11
CA THR A 215 6.80 -13.26 7.52
C THR A 215 6.21 -14.56 8.07
N LYS A 216 5.58 -15.39 7.24
CA LYS A 216 4.90 -16.63 7.67
C LYS A 216 3.81 -16.39 8.74
N THR A 217 3.15 -15.25 8.67
CA THR A 217 2.04 -14.88 9.54
C THR A 217 0.73 -15.13 8.80
N ILE A 218 -0.20 -15.87 9.39
CA ILE A 218 -1.46 -16.23 8.75
C ILE A 218 -2.38 -15.00 8.73
N PRO A 219 -2.80 -14.51 7.55
CA PRO A 219 -3.70 -13.37 7.46
C PRO A 219 -5.17 -13.80 7.74
N ILE A 220 -5.84 -13.04 8.60
CA ILE A 220 -7.31 -12.99 8.67
C ILE A 220 -7.71 -11.83 7.77
N TYR A 221 -8.16 -12.16 6.55
CA TYR A 221 -8.14 -11.21 5.45
C TYR A 221 -9.50 -10.71 5.00
N TRP A 222 -9.59 -9.40 4.83
CA TRP A 222 -10.68 -8.73 4.13
C TRP A 222 -10.11 -7.78 3.09
N GLY A 223 -10.42 -8.02 1.81
CA GLY A 223 -9.90 -7.20 0.72
C GLY A 223 -10.22 -7.76 -0.65
N CYS A 224 -9.22 -7.93 -1.48
CA CYS A 224 -9.31 -8.39 -2.87
C CYS A 224 -10.04 -9.74 -3.00
N PRO A 225 -11.22 -9.81 -3.67
CA PRO A 225 -11.97 -11.05 -3.77
C PRO A 225 -11.29 -12.14 -4.61
N ASN A 226 -10.47 -11.76 -5.58
CA ASN A 226 -9.74 -12.68 -6.45
C ASN A 226 -8.25 -12.78 -6.10
N ILE A 227 -7.92 -12.74 -4.80
CA ILE A 227 -6.53 -12.69 -4.33
C ILE A 227 -5.70 -13.93 -4.75
N SER A 228 -6.34 -15.08 -4.92
CA SER A 228 -5.69 -16.31 -5.38
C SER A 228 -5.13 -16.22 -6.81
N GLU A 229 -5.70 -15.39 -7.67
CA GLU A 229 -5.20 -15.17 -9.03
C GLU A 229 -3.80 -14.52 -9.05
N PHE A 230 -3.38 -13.94 -7.93
CA PHE A 230 -2.06 -13.32 -7.74
C PHE A 230 -1.03 -14.25 -7.09
N GLY A 231 -1.33 -15.54 -7.02
CA GLY A 231 -0.42 -16.55 -6.49
C GLY A 231 -0.48 -16.74 -4.97
N TYR A 232 -1.40 -16.07 -4.28
CA TYR A 232 -1.62 -16.32 -2.86
C TYR A 232 -2.49 -17.57 -2.68
N ASP A 233 -2.01 -18.50 -1.88
CA ASP A 233 -2.74 -19.74 -1.58
C ASP A 233 -3.84 -19.46 -0.56
N GLU A 234 -5.10 -19.58 -0.98
CA GLU A 234 -6.26 -19.35 -0.11
C GLU A 234 -6.30 -20.28 1.11
N ARG A 235 -5.64 -21.44 1.06
CA ARG A 235 -5.52 -22.34 2.23
C ARG A 235 -4.71 -21.72 3.36
N GLY A 236 -3.89 -20.72 3.06
CA GLY A 236 -3.12 -19.93 4.02
C GLY A 236 -3.84 -18.65 4.49
N ILE A 237 -5.12 -18.47 4.15
CA ILE A 237 -5.93 -17.28 4.45
C ILE A 237 -7.17 -17.70 5.25
N ILE A 238 -7.51 -16.91 6.27
CA ILE A 238 -8.76 -17.06 7.05
C ILE A 238 -9.72 -15.95 6.69
#